data_eed1edc531751c363490db170a6b3ac1
#
_entry.id   eed1edc531751c363490db170a6b3ac1
#
_cell.length_a   1.000
_cell.length_b   1.000
_cell.length_c   1.000
_cell.angle_alpha   90.00
_cell.angle_beta   90.00
_cell.angle_gamma   90.00
#
_symmetry.space_group_name_H-M   'P 1'
#
loop_
_entity.id
_entity.type
_entity.pdbx_description
1 polymer ?
#
loop_
_entity_poly.entity_id
_entity_poly.type
_entity_poly.pdbx_seq_one_letter_code
_entity_poly.pdbx_strand_id
1 'polypeptide(L)'
;MKSPTVLMSCTVRRWIWSLICLISFPSLYAGPAWPLWRTVHQPDGQPLQIRYVGDEHLHYAVTSQGVPVCRDSAGRWCYAEVEGRRCVPTQTVAADHAPRSLVETLQARSSLSSRAAVSTLAASSSVSLLPLGGSPRIPVILVQYADRSFTPTCDSLWYERFFNAVHSPDEEAYGSVTDYFRHQSYGLFRPRFHILSTVTLSRPMAYYGANGPSLDERDEEMVAEAISRCLCDEATWASFAPQGQIPLVVCVYAGFGEQVNSDIPDAMWASCRKGVSLQAGGHPVQSILVVNELADYSGAHQELPDGIGTFCHEFSHILGLPDFYATNDLPDNFGLDFWDIMDWGQFIDEGRRPVGYSAYERMYMGWLQPEPLTASSPHVVLDALADSAGIHRAYLISHPDHADEYLLLENRTPSPWFDSTFGQGMLVYHVDYEESAWHDNVVNNLRDHQRMSILPADNDYRIGAYFDGLMAAYQGDLYPGLTANTLLSSTSVPSLSAYAGRPFPCTLSDIRLTPSGAVTFRFDAGTLESVTPVVSEASSVERFSVWTLSGHQQKYRNFADWKRHAPPGVYILQGVPGVKKIIKTSSHFYP
;
A
#
# COMPACT_ATOMS: atom_id res chain seq x y z
N MET A 1 -9.18 78.21 34.22
CA MET A 1 -9.13 78.52 32.79
C MET A 1 -8.59 77.28 32.04
N LYS A 2 -9.47 76.75 31.26
CA LYS A 2 -9.26 75.93 30.03
C LYS A 2 -8.14 74.93 29.96
N SER A 3 -8.55 73.67 30.01
CA SER A 3 -8.08 72.49 29.31
C SER A 3 -7.65 72.71 27.86
N PRO A 4 -6.82 71.85 27.22
CA PRO A 4 -7.47 70.74 26.54
C PRO A 4 -6.73 69.39 26.68
N THR A 5 -7.56 68.39 26.73
CA THR A 5 -7.39 66.97 26.53
C THR A 5 -6.81 66.64 25.16
N VAL A 6 -5.80 65.81 25.14
CA VAL A 6 -5.43 65.05 23.94
C VAL A 6 -5.68 63.55 24.18
N LEU A 7 -6.68 63.05 23.55
CA LEU A 7 -6.95 61.61 23.42
C LEU A 7 -5.90 60.98 22.52
N MET A 8 -5.10 60.10 23.05
CA MET A 8 -4.37 59.11 22.25
C MET A 8 -5.12 57.74 22.31
N SER A 9 -5.80 57.44 21.21
CA SER A 9 -6.40 56.14 20.97
C SER A 9 -5.28 55.15 20.65
N CYS A 10 -5.01 54.27 21.57
CA CYS A 10 -4.10 53.15 21.36
C CYS A 10 -4.93 51.91 21.03
N THR A 11 -5.17 51.69 19.72
CA THR A 11 -5.74 50.46 19.20
C THR A 11 -4.69 49.37 19.27
N VAL A 12 -4.71 48.60 20.34
CA VAL A 12 -3.98 47.33 20.47
C VAL A 12 -4.61 46.34 19.50
N ARG A 13 -4.02 46.17 18.33
CA ARG A 13 -4.29 45.05 17.44
C ARG A 13 -3.82 43.77 18.14
N ARG A 14 -4.74 43.03 18.72
CA ARG A 14 -4.56 41.64 19.14
C ARG A 14 -4.30 40.82 17.87
N TRP A 15 -3.04 40.46 17.64
CA TRP A 15 -2.66 39.37 16.77
C TRP A 15 -3.04 38.09 17.49
N ILE A 16 -4.22 37.55 17.18
CA ILE A 16 -4.55 36.16 17.50
C ILE A 16 -3.77 35.35 16.46
N TRP A 17 -2.61 34.90 16.82
CA TRP A 17 -1.97 33.78 16.17
C TRP A 17 -2.83 32.56 16.52
N SER A 18 -3.72 32.18 15.61
CA SER A 18 -4.30 30.85 15.63
C SER A 18 -3.16 29.88 15.37
N LEU A 19 -2.58 29.38 16.45
CA LEU A 19 -1.76 28.18 16.44
C LEU A 19 -2.74 27.06 16.10
N ILE A 20 -2.93 26.77 14.82
CA ILE A 20 -3.48 25.50 14.38
C ILE A 20 -2.39 24.50 14.73
N CYS A 21 -2.47 23.93 15.93
CA CYS A 21 -1.85 22.65 16.19
C CYS A 21 -2.48 21.70 15.19
N LEU A 22 -1.75 21.39 14.13
CA LEU A 22 -1.98 20.19 13.34
C LEU A 22 -1.80 19.03 14.34
N ILE A 23 -2.89 18.62 14.94
CA ILE A 23 -2.94 17.36 15.67
C ILE A 23 -2.86 16.32 14.55
N SER A 24 -1.65 15.89 14.23
CA SER A 24 -1.47 14.69 13.42
C SER A 24 -1.95 13.54 14.28
N PHE A 25 -3.06 12.95 13.91
CA PHE A 25 -3.48 11.68 14.51
C PHE A 25 -2.52 10.59 14.00
N PRO A 26 -2.09 9.67 14.85
CA PRO A 26 -1.28 8.55 14.42
C PRO A 26 -2.05 7.73 13.40
N SER A 27 -1.40 7.43 12.28
CA SER A 27 -1.95 6.53 11.25
C SER A 27 -1.34 5.16 11.46
N LEU A 28 -2.17 4.15 11.49
CA LEU A 28 -1.81 2.75 11.62
C LEU A 28 -2.00 2.09 10.25
N TYR A 29 -1.03 1.29 9.85
CA TYR A 29 -1.05 0.45 8.65
C TYR A 29 -0.55 -0.93 9.01
N ALA A 30 -1.11 -1.95 8.38
CA ALA A 30 -0.59 -3.31 8.45
C ALA A 30 -1.12 -4.15 7.28
N GLY A 31 -0.46 -5.26 6.99
CA GLY A 31 -0.87 -6.17 5.93
C GLY A 31 -2.17 -6.91 6.24
N PRO A 32 -2.83 -7.47 5.22
CA PRO A 32 -4.07 -8.22 5.38
C PRO A 32 -3.85 -9.53 6.14
N ALA A 33 -4.92 -10.07 6.72
CA ALA A 33 -4.91 -11.40 7.33
C ALA A 33 -4.53 -12.48 6.30
N TRP A 34 -3.75 -13.48 6.71
CA TRP A 34 -3.45 -14.64 5.90
C TRP A 34 -4.71 -15.48 5.70
N PRO A 35 -5.29 -15.57 4.49
CA PRO A 35 -6.62 -16.13 4.27
C PRO A 35 -6.62 -17.66 4.09
N LEU A 36 -5.81 -18.39 4.84
CA LEU A 36 -5.76 -19.84 4.78
C LEU A 36 -7.08 -20.48 5.27
N TRP A 37 -7.63 -21.40 4.49
CA TRP A 37 -8.74 -22.24 4.93
C TRP A 37 -8.30 -23.20 6.01
N ARG A 38 -8.99 -23.18 7.15
CA ARG A 38 -8.73 -24.05 8.30
C ARG A 38 -9.97 -24.80 8.70
N THR A 39 -9.79 -26.07 9.13
CA THR A 39 -10.86 -26.83 9.77
C THR A 39 -10.81 -26.61 11.26
N VAL A 40 -11.76 -25.87 11.80
CA VAL A 40 -11.98 -25.74 13.23
C VAL A 40 -13.11 -26.69 13.67
N HIS A 41 -13.20 -26.97 14.97
CA HIS A 41 -14.24 -27.86 15.50
C HIS A 41 -15.11 -27.12 16.50
N GLN A 42 -16.41 -27.37 16.44
CA GLN A 42 -17.34 -27.01 17.50
C GLN A 42 -17.02 -27.80 18.77
N PRO A 43 -17.46 -27.37 19.96
CA PRO A 43 -17.25 -28.11 21.20
C PRO A 43 -17.84 -29.53 21.18
N ASP A 44 -18.83 -29.81 20.32
CA ASP A 44 -19.43 -31.10 20.11
C ASP A 44 -18.70 -31.97 19.06
N GLY A 45 -17.57 -31.44 18.50
CA GLY A 45 -16.74 -32.14 17.53
C GLY A 45 -17.16 -31.94 16.07
N GLN A 46 -18.20 -31.17 15.76
CA GLN A 46 -18.60 -30.90 14.38
C GLN A 46 -17.55 -30.01 13.71
N PRO A 47 -17.04 -30.35 12.49
CA PRO A 47 -16.08 -29.53 11.76
C PRO A 47 -16.76 -28.29 11.18
N LEU A 48 -15.99 -27.22 11.02
CA LEU A 48 -16.38 -26.00 10.35
C LEU A 48 -15.17 -25.47 9.56
N GLN A 49 -15.37 -25.19 8.28
CA GLN A 49 -14.35 -24.55 7.44
C GLN A 49 -14.42 -23.03 7.60
N ILE A 50 -13.31 -22.44 8.01
CA ILE A 50 -13.18 -20.99 8.15
C ILE A 50 -11.89 -20.49 7.51
N ARG A 51 -11.87 -19.21 7.16
CA ARG A 51 -10.64 -18.43 6.92
C ARG A 51 -10.76 -17.08 7.61
N TYR A 52 -9.63 -16.47 7.98
CA TYR A 52 -9.61 -15.12 8.47
C TYR A 52 -9.56 -14.14 7.31
N VAL A 53 -10.17 -12.97 7.47
CA VAL A 53 -10.20 -11.84 6.54
C VAL A 53 -10.06 -10.55 7.33
N GLY A 54 -9.63 -9.46 6.67
CA GLY A 54 -9.49 -8.15 7.28
C GLY A 54 -8.03 -7.79 7.56
N ASP A 55 -7.84 -6.78 8.38
CA ASP A 55 -6.56 -6.17 8.68
C ASP A 55 -6.43 -5.83 10.19
N GLU A 56 -5.45 -5.02 10.55
CA GLU A 56 -5.20 -4.54 11.93
C GLU A 56 -6.35 -3.71 12.50
N HIS A 57 -7.25 -3.23 11.66
CA HIS A 57 -8.39 -2.42 12.11
C HIS A 57 -9.62 -3.27 12.43
N LEU A 58 -9.82 -4.32 11.64
CA LEU A 58 -10.89 -5.28 11.82
C LEU A 58 -10.55 -6.58 11.10
N HIS A 59 -10.43 -7.67 11.83
CA HIS A 59 -10.33 -9.00 11.25
C HIS A 59 -11.29 -9.96 11.94
N TYR A 60 -11.76 -10.96 11.19
CA TYR A 60 -12.68 -11.97 11.68
C TYR A 60 -12.66 -13.20 10.77
N ALA A 61 -13.20 -14.29 11.26
CA ALA A 61 -13.33 -15.50 10.46
C ALA A 61 -14.60 -15.46 9.60
N VAL A 62 -14.52 -16.03 8.39
CA VAL A 62 -15.67 -16.26 7.52
C VAL A 62 -15.78 -17.73 7.13
N THR A 63 -17.01 -18.21 6.88
CA THR A 63 -17.28 -19.55 6.32
C THR A 63 -17.00 -19.58 4.82
N SER A 64 -17.03 -20.78 4.20
CA SER A 64 -16.94 -20.96 2.73
C SER A 64 -18.01 -20.21 1.93
N GLN A 65 -19.08 -19.79 2.58
CA GLN A 65 -20.14 -18.96 1.99
C GLN A 65 -19.92 -17.45 2.23
N GLY A 66 -18.76 -17.05 2.78
CA GLY A 66 -18.44 -15.64 3.10
C GLY A 66 -19.25 -15.06 4.26
N VAL A 67 -19.81 -15.92 5.15
CA VAL A 67 -20.59 -15.46 6.31
C VAL A 67 -19.67 -15.29 7.50
N PRO A 68 -19.66 -14.12 8.17
CA PRO A 68 -18.87 -13.89 9.36
C PRO A 68 -19.19 -14.89 10.47
N VAL A 69 -18.15 -15.34 11.17
CA VAL A 69 -18.26 -16.23 12.32
C VAL A 69 -17.26 -15.81 13.41
N CYS A 70 -17.66 -15.95 14.66
CA CYS A 70 -16.74 -15.80 15.79
C CYS A 70 -17.18 -16.70 16.95
N ARG A 71 -16.30 -16.84 17.95
CA ARG A 71 -16.59 -17.66 19.13
C ARG A 71 -17.46 -16.90 20.13
N ASP A 72 -18.45 -17.58 20.68
CA ASP A 72 -19.20 -17.08 21.83
C ASP A 72 -18.47 -17.36 23.16
N SER A 73 -19.02 -16.91 24.27
CA SER A 73 -18.46 -17.11 25.62
C SER A 73 -18.38 -18.59 26.06
N ALA A 74 -19.07 -19.49 25.35
CA ALA A 74 -19.01 -20.94 25.58
C ALA A 74 -18.01 -21.63 24.62
N GLY A 75 -17.26 -20.87 23.82
CA GLY A 75 -16.29 -21.38 22.86
C GLY A 75 -16.89 -21.96 21.59
N ARG A 76 -18.20 -21.77 21.35
CA ARG A 76 -18.88 -22.25 20.13
C ARG A 76 -18.66 -21.25 19.00
N TRP A 77 -18.36 -21.73 17.81
CA TRP A 77 -18.38 -20.92 16.60
C TRP A 77 -19.82 -20.60 16.21
N CYS A 78 -20.18 -19.34 16.24
CA CYS A 78 -21.51 -18.85 15.87
C CYS A 78 -21.41 -17.95 14.65
N TYR A 79 -22.46 -17.89 13.83
CA TYR A 79 -22.58 -16.83 12.84
C TYR A 79 -22.55 -15.49 13.57
N ALA A 80 -21.98 -14.49 12.92
CA ALA A 80 -21.71 -13.22 13.56
C ALA A 80 -22.22 -12.04 12.73
N GLU A 81 -22.44 -10.93 13.42
CA GLU A 81 -22.68 -9.62 12.80
C GLU A 81 -21.43 -8.76 12.99
N VAL A 82 -21.02 -8.05 11.94
CA VAL A 82 -19.94 -7.10 12.02
C VAL A 82 -20.53 -5.73 12.35
N GLU A 83 -20.25 -5.24 13.55
CA GLU A 83 -20.76 -3.96 14.07
C GLU A 83 -19.59 -2.99 14.33
N GLY A 84 -19.38 -2.05 13.41
CA GLY A 84 -18.22 -1.17 13.47
C GLY A 84 -16.92 -1.97 13.36
N ARG A 85 -16.08 -1.93 14.39
CA ARG A 85 -14.80 -2.66 14.49
C ARG A 85 -14.91 -3.93 15.34
N ARG A 86 -16.06 -4.58 15.38
CA ARG A 86 -16.28 -5.78 16.20
C ARG A 86 -17.06 -6.83 15.43
N CYS A 87 -16.62 -8.06 15.56
CA CYS A 87 -17.38 -9.23 15.15
C CYS A 87 -18.14 -9.77 16.37
N VAL A 88 -19.47 -9.69 16.33
CA VAL A 88 -20.36 -10.04 17.47
C VAL A 88 -21.09 -11.34 17.18
N PRO A 89 -20.91 -12.41 18.00
CA PRO A 89 -21.57 -13.69 17.77
C PRO A 89 -23.08 -13.56 17.92
N THR A 90 -23.82 -14.14 16.99
CA THR A 90 -25.27 -14.36 17.14
C THR A 90 -25.52 -15.58 18.03
N GLN A 91 -26.79 -15.89 18.30
CA GLN A 91 -27.16 -17.12 19.01
C GLN A 91 -27.13 -18.37 18.13
N THR A 92 -26.91 -18.25 16.83
CA THR A 92 -26.96 -19.35 15.87
C THR A 92 -25.58 -19.95 15.68
N VAL A 93 -25.44 -21.22 16.07
CA VAL A 93 -24.20 -21.99 15.87
C VAL A 93 -23.93 -22.13 14.37
N ALA A 94 -22.69 -21.85 13.97
CA ALA A 94 -22.25 -21.93 12.58
C ALA A 94 -22.09 -23.40 12.15
N ALA A 95 -22.41 -23.67 10.89
CA ALA A 95 -22.22 -24.94 10.22
C ALA A 95 -21.65 -24.70 8.81
N ASP A 96 -21.10 -25.73 8.17
CA ASP A 96 -20.50 -25.64 6.84
C ASP A 96 -21.44 -25.05 5.77
N HIS A 97 -22.74 -25.21 5.95
CA HIS A 97 -23.77 -24.69 5.07
C HIS A 97 -24.81 -23.87 5.85
N ALA A 98 -24.71 -22.57 5.78
CA ALA A 98 -25.74 -21.68 6.33
C ALA A 98 -27.00 -21.68 5.46
N PRO A 99 -28.20 -21.57 6.06
CA PRO A 99 -29.42 -21.32 5.29
C PRO A 99 -29.31 -20.03 4.46
N ARG A 100 -29.72 -20.12 3.20
CA ARG A 100 -29.60 -18.97 2.25
C ARG A 100 -30.19 -17.67 2.80
N SER A 101 -31.32 -17.73 3.47
CA SER A 101 -31.95 -16.56 4.09
C SER A 101 -31.10 -15.93 5.20
N LEU A 102 -30.35 -16.72 5.93
CA LEU A 102 -29.43 -16.23 6.96
C LEU A 102 -28.20 -15.56 6.30
N VAL A 103 -27.63 -16.18 5.27
CA VAL A 103 -26.53 -15.62 4.48
C VAL A 103 -26.89 -14.23 3.94
N GLU A 104 -28.04 -14.14 3.23
CA GLU A 104 -28.52 -12.88 2.67
C GLU A 104 -28.77 -11.81 3.75
N THR A 105 -29.27 -12.22 4.93
CA THR A 105 -29.53 -11.28 6.04
C THR A 105 -28.24 -10.74 6.64
N LEU A 106 -27.25 -11.60 6.90
CA LEU A 106 -25.99 -11.19 7.54
C LEU A 106 -25.10 -10.40 6.59
N GLN A 107 -25.05 -10.78 5.31
CA GLN A 107 -24.35 -10.02 4.29
C GLN A 107 -24.95 -8.62 4.08
N ALA A 108 -26.30 -8.50 4.05
CA ALA A 108 -26.96 -7.20 3.94
C ALA A 108 -26.68 -6.29 5.15
N ARG A 109 -26.57 -6.85 6.36
CA ARG A 109 -26.27 -6.09 7.58
C ARG A 109 -24.80 -5.64 7.62
N SER A 110 -23.88 -6.50 7.24
CA SER A 110 -22.45 -6.17 7.16
C SER A 110 -22.19 -5.03 6.17
N SER A 111 -22.85 -5.05 4.99
CA SER A 111 -22.71 -4.00 3.98
C SER A 111 -23.27 -2.63 4.41
N LEU A 112 -24.19 -2.59 5.36
CA LEU A 112 -24.73 -1.35 5.92
C LEU A 112 -23.82 -0.77 7.02
N SER A 113 -23.15 -1.63 7.77
CA SER A 113 -22.22 -1.24 8.85
C SER A 113 -20.93 -0.65 8.30
N SER A 114 -20.36 -1.23 7.24
CA SER A 114 -19.14 -0.74 6.60
C SER A 114 -19.27 0.67 6.00
N ARG A 115 -20.46 1.06 5.51
CA ARG A 115 -20.72 2.42 5.02
C ARG A 115 -20.66 3.50 6.09
N ALA A 116 -20.90 3.18 7.36
CA ALA A 116 -20.89 4.12 8.48
C ALA A 116 -19.51 4.30 9.11
N ALA A 117 -18.59 3.35 8.95
CA ALA A 117 -17.28 3.35 9.61
C ALA A 117 -16.22 4.20 8.87
N VAL A 118 -16.42 4.51 7.58
CA VAL A 118 -15.45 5.20 6.71
C VAL A 118 -15.22 6.68 7.07
N SER A 119 -15.98 7.29 7.97
CA SER A 119 -15.97 8.76 8.12
C SER A 119 -15.05 9.33 9.20
N THR A 120 -14.20 8.55 9.86
CA THR A 120 -13.38 9.04 10.99
C THR A 120 -11.94 8.53 11.05
N LEU A 121 -11.40 7.96 9.98
CA LEU A 121 -9.98 7.65 9.94
C LEU A 121 -9.17 8.93 9.72
N ALA A 122 -8.26 9.18 10.63
CA ALA A 122 -7.39 10.35 10.59
C ALA A 122 -6.51 10.32 9.34
N ALA A 123 -6.41 11.47 8.70
CA ALA A 123 -5.60 11.69 7.52
C ALA A 123 -4.16 11.20 7.71
N SER A 124 -3.76 10.24 6.91
CA SER A 124 -2.41 9.73 6.81
C SER A 124 -1.64 10.51 5.74
N SER A 125 -0.40 10.88 5.98
CA SER A 125 0.40 11.50 4.93
C SER A 125 1.00 10.43 4.02
N SER A 126 0.68 10.46 2.74
CA SER A 126 1.33 9.67 1.68
C SER A 126 2.79 10.10 1.41
N VAL A 127 3.42 10.81 2.34
CA VAL A 127 4.79 11.30 2.20
C VAL A 127 5.75 10.33 2.86
N SER A 128 6.80 9.95 2.13
CA SER A 128 7.88 9.13 2.68
C SER A 128 8.56 9.84 3.86
N LEU A 129 8.77 9.10 4.94
CA LEU A 129 9.51 9.57 6.12
C LEU A 129 11.03 9.38 5.96
N LEU A 130 11.47 8.59 4.99
CA LEU A 130 12.85 8.33 4.67
C LEU A 130 13.22 8.91 3.29
N PRO A 131 14.48 9.26 3.06
CA PRO A 131 14.92 9.57 1.71
C PRO A 131 14.77 8.33 0.81
N LEU A 132 14.18 8.48 -0.37
CA LEU A 132 13.95 7.41 -1.34
C LEU A 132 15.20 7.03 -2.15
N GLY A 133 16.37 7.41 -1.69
CA GLY A 133 17.67 7.08 -2.28
C GLY A 133 18.78 7.02 -1.24
N GLY A 134 19.93 6.48 -1.64
CA GLY A 134 21.07 6.32 -0.75
C GLY A 134 20.94 5.16 0.23
N SER A 135 21.52 5.32 1.41
CA SER A 135 21.57 4.27 2.43
C SER A 135 21.15 4.83 3.79
N PRO A 136 19.83 5.08 4.00
CA PRO A 136 19.36 5.55 5.30
C PRO A 136 19.68 4.52 6.39
N ARG A 137 20.02 5.02 7.59
CA ARG A 137 20.32 4.20 8.75
C ARG A 137 19.09 4.09 9.62
N ILE A 138 18.73 2.86 10.01
CA ILE A 138 17.49 2.55 10.71
C ILE A 138 17.82 1.76 11.98
N PRO A 139 17.45 2.23 13.17
CA PRO A 139 17.63 1.50 14.42
C PRO A 139 16.61 0.36 14.54
N VAL A 140 17.07 -0.80 15.00
CA VAL A 140 16.27 -2.00 15.25
C VAL A 140 16.46 -2.45 16.70
N ILE A 141 15.39 -2.69 17.43
CA ILE A 141 15.37 -3.27 18.76
C ILE A 141 14.71 -4.65 18.67
N LEU A 142 15.39 -5.67 19.20
CA LEU A 142 14.81 -7.00 19.36
C LEU A 142 14.10 -7.09 20.71
N VAL A 143 12.81 -7.43 20.70
CA VAL A 143 11.93 -7.33 21.86
C VAL A 143 11.47 -8.70 22.31
N GLN A 144 11.79 -9.08 23.53
CA GLN A 144 11.28 -10.25 24.21
C GLN A 144 10.23 -9.81 25.25
N TYR A 145 9.26 -10.68 25.48
CA TYR A 145 8.29 -10.47 26.56
C TYR A 145 8.73 -11.17 27.85
N ALA A 146 8.08 -10.86 28.98
CA ALA A 146 8.38 -11.49 30.27
C ALA A 146 8.20 -13.03 30.26
N ASP A 147 7.34 -13.52 29.37
CA ASP A 147 6.97 -14.92 29.21
C ASP A 147 7.35 -15.54 27.86
N ARG A 148 7.89 -14.72 26.92
CA ARG A 148 8.27 -15.19 25.58
C ARG A 148 9.60 -14.61 25.16
N SER A 149 10.59 -15.50 24.89
CA SER A 149 11.89 -15.16 24.32
C SER A 149 11.95 -15.57 22.87
N PHE A 150 12.91 -15.00 22.12
CA PHE A 150 13.25 -15.47 20.78
C PHE A 150 13.63 -16.95 20.78
N THR A 151 13.31 -17.62 19.68
CA THR A 151 13.84 -18.96 19.43
C THR A 151 15.36 -18.91 19.32
N PRO A 152 16.08 -19.99 19.66
CA PRO A 152 17.54 -20.01 19.59
C PRO A 152 18.11 -19.72 18.19
N THR A 153 17.31 -19.91 17.14
CA THR A 153 17.71 -19.62 15.75
C THR A 153 17.74 -18.12 15.46
N CYS A 154 16.82 -17.35 16.04
CA CYS A 154 16.59 -15.94 15.74
C CYS A 154 17.38 -15.02 16.70
N ASP A 155 18.68 -15.16 16.74
CA ASP A 155 19.57 -14.28 17.51
C ASP A 155 19.88 -12.96 16.75
N SER A 156 20.62 -12.06 17.41
CA SER A 156 21.00 -10.78 16.81
C SER A 156 21.84 -10.91 15.54
N LEU A 157 22.64 -11.97 15.43
CA LEU A 157 23.45 -12.24 14.24
C LEU A 157 22.58 -12.76 13.09
N TRP A 158 21.55 -13.54 13.40
CA TRP A 158 20.55 -13.96 12.42
C TRP A 158 19.80 -12.75 11.86
N TYR A 159 19.35 -11.81 12.73
CA TYR A 159 18.69 -10.59 12.29
C TYR A 159 19.61 -9.63 11.53
N GLU A 160 20.89 -9.55 11.88
CA GLU A 160 21.85 -8.78 11.06
C GLU A 160 21.91 -9.32 9.62
N ARG A 161 21.86 -10.65 9.43
CA ARG A 161 21.78 -11.26 8.11
C ARG A 161 20.43 -11.06 7.44
N PHE A 162 19.34 -11.28 8.17
CA PHE A 162 17.96 -11.08 7.70
C PHE A 162 17.78 -9.69 7.08
N PHE A 163 18.29 -8.67 7.74
CA PHE A 163 18.16 -7.29 7.27
C PHE A 163 19.19 -6.89 6.23
N ASN A 164 20.46 -7.25 6.38
CA ASN A 164 21.58 -6.57 5.71
C ASN A 164 22.46 -7.46 4.84
N ALA A 165 22.36 -8.79 4.91
CA ALA A 165 23.22 -9.65 4.13
C ALA A 165 23.03 -9.43 2.62
N VAL A 166 24.14 -9.50 1.89
CA VAL A 166 24.10 -9.61 0.43
C VAL A 166 24.17 -11.10 0.11
N HIS A 167 23.07 -11.65 -0.38
CA HIS A 167 22.98 -13.08 -0.67
C HIS A 167 23.61 -13.39 -2.02
N SER A 168 24.26 -14.55 -2.07
CA SER A 168 24.71 -15.16 -3.32
C SER A 168 23.51 -15.76 -4.05
N PRO A 169 23.50 -15.74 -5.39
CA PRO A 169 22.47 -16.44 -6.17
C PRO A 169 22.40 -17.95 -5.93
N ASP A 170 23.45 -18.52 -5.33
CA ASP A 170 23.57 -19.96 -5.06
C ASP A 170 23.05 -20.35 -3.66
N GLU A 171 22.57 -19.40 -2.85
CA GLU A 171 22.00 -19.65 -1.53
C GLU A 171 20.50 -19.93 -1.64
N GLU A 172 19.95 -20.75 -0.72
CA GLU A 172 18.53 -21.07 -0.68
C GLU A 172 17.66 -19.83 -0.38
N ALA A 173 18.22 -18.83 0.34
CA ALA A 173 17.53 -17.57 0.59
C ALA A 173 17.57 -16.68 -0.64
N TYR A 174 16.44 -16.16 -1.04
CA TYR A 174 16.33 -15.25 -2.20
C TYR A 174 17.01 -13.91 -1.98
N GLY A 175 17.10 -13.43 -0.73
CA GLY A 175 17.81 -12.23 -0.34
C GLY A 175 17.37 -11.71 1.04
N SER A 176 18.06 -10.66 1.50
CA SER A 176 17.71 -9.90 2.70
C SER A 176 16.72 -8.78 2.39
N VAL A 177 16.21 -8.11 3.44
CA VAL A 177 15.44 -6.88 3.28
C VAL A 177 16.19 -5.83 2.45
N THR A 178 17.47 -5.60 2.74
CA THR A 178 18.31 -4.66 1.95
C THR A 178 18.47 -5.12 0.50
N ASP A 179 18.60 -6.42 0.23
CA ASP A 179 18.66 -6.95 -1.14
C ASP A 179 17.35 -6.72 -1.88
N TYR A 180 16.21 -6.93 -1.21
CA TYR A 180 14.90 -6.64 -1.81
C TYR A 180 14.85 -5.20 -2.31
N PHE A 181 15.02 -4.22 -1.43
CA PHE A 181 14.92 -2.81 -1.81
C PHE A 181 16.02 -2.35 -2.78
N ARG A 182 17.21 -2.91 -2.70
CA ARG A 182 18.29 -2.67 -3.67
C ARG A 182 17.88 -3.10 -5.08
N HIS A 183 17.22 -4.24 -5.21
CA HIS A 183 16.75 -4.73 -6.52
C HIS A 183 15.55 -3.90 -7.02
N GLN A 184 14.55 -3.59 -6.14
CA GLN A 184 13.39 -2.81 -6.57
C GLN A 184 13.80 -1.43 -7.06
N SER A 185 14.82 -0.83 -6.46
CA SER A 185 15.30 0.53 -6.77
C SER A 185 16.40 0.58 -7.84
N TYR A 186 16.74 -0.53 -8.49
CA TYR A 186 17.90 -0.61 -9.38
C TYR A 186 19.21 -0.15 -8.72
N GLY A 187 19.32 -0.37 -7.41
CA GLY A 187 20.47 -0.01 -6.60
C GLY A 187 20.50 1.43 -6.08
N LEU A 188 19.47 2.22 -6.33
CA LEU A 188 19.40 3.62 -5.87
C LEU A 188 19.12 3.72 -4.36
N PHE A 189 18.42 2.76 -3.78
CA PHE A 189 18.03 2.73 -2.37
C PHE A 189 18.55 1.44 -1.71
N ARG A 190 19.30 1.60 -0.61
CA ARG A 190 19.97 0.50 0.13
C ARG A 190 19.87 0.77 1.62
N PRO A 191 18.72 0.56 2.26
CA PRO A 191 18.54 0.82 3.68
C PRO A 191 19.52 -0.02 4.50
N ARG A 192 19.99 0.51 5.63
CA ARG A 192 20.91 -0.16 6.56
C ARG A 192 20.28 -0.23 7.93
N PHE A 193 20.02 -1.44 8.37
CA PHE A 193 19.38 -1.73 9.64
C PHE A 193 20.45 -2.01 10.70
N HIS A 194 20.35 -1.36 11.84
CA HIS A 194 21.31 -1.45 12.93
C HIS A 194 20.65 -2.09 14.14
N ILE A 195 21.00 -3.34 14.43
CA ILE A 195 20.52 -4.04 15.62
C ILE A 195 21.19 -3.42 16.85
N LEU A 196 20.40 -2.73 17.68
CA LEU A 196 20.91 -2.00 18.84
C LEU A 196 21.06 -2.90 20.06
N SER A 197 20.02 -3.61 20.42
CA SER A 197 20.01 -4.52 21.56
C SER A 197 18.83 -5.48 21.51
N THR A 198 18.93 -6.58 22.27
CA THR A 198 17.78 -7.40 22.65
C THR A 198 17.33 -6.98 24.05
N VAL A 199 16.06 -6.62 24.20
CA VAL A 199 15.47 -6.18 25.46
C VAL A 199 14.36 -7.14 25.89
N THR A 200 14.16 -7.30 27.20
CA THR A 200 13.02 -8.05 27.75
C THR A 200 12.07 -7.09 28.45
N LEU A 201 10.83 -7.07 28.01
CA LEU A 201 9.76 -6.23 28.56
C LEU A 201 9.29 -6.74 29.92
N SER A 202 8.60 -5.87 30.66
CA SER A 202 8.14 -6.19 32.01
C SER A 202 6.85 -7.02 32.05
N ARG A 203 6.09 -7.06 30.95
CA ARG A 203 4.79 -7.71 30.86
C ARG A 203 4.83 -8.91 29.92
N PRO A 204 3.88 -9.85 30.05
CA PRO A 204 3.73 -10.97 29.12
C PRO A 204 3.25 -10.50 27.74
N MET A 205 3.42 -11.35 26.72
CA MET A 205 3.00 -11.09 25.34
C MET A 205 1.52 -10.67 25.27
N ALA A 206 0.64 -11.41 25.94
CA ALA A 206 -0.80 -11.12 25.99
C ALA A 206 -1.17 -9.74 26.55
N TYR A 207 -0.28 -9.08 27.28
CA TYR A 207 -0.54 -7.70 27.75
C TYR A 207 -0.43 -6.68 26.63
N TYR A 208 0.53 -6.86 25.71
CA TYR A 208 0.76 -5.92 24.62
C TYR A 208 -0.08 -6.25 23.39
N GLY A 209 -0.24 -7.53 23.05
CA GLY A 209 -0.95 -8.01 21.88
C GLY A 209 -2.42 -8.36 22.10
N ALA A 210 -2.93 -8.34 23.36
CA ALA A 210 -4.34 -8.63 23.56
C ALA A 210 -5.23 -7.55 22.94
N ASN A 211 -6.12 -7.99 22.08
CA ASN A 211 -7.05 -7.13 21.36
C ASN A 211 -7.98 -6.35 22.26
N GLY A 212 -7.98 -5.02 22.09
CA GLY A 212 -8.91 -4.07 22.72
C GLY A 212 -10.08 -3.71 21.78
N PRO A 213 -10.79 -2.63 22.06
CA PRO A 213 -11.83 -2.10 21.16
C PRO A 213 -11.33 -1.68 19.76
N SER A 214 -10.04 -1.37 19.64
CA SER A 214 -9.35 -1.00 18.40
C SER A 214 -8.23 -1.99 18.07
N LEU A 215 -8.40 -3.25 18.44
CA LEU A 215 -7.40 -4.31 18.33
C LEU A 215 -6.11 -3.97 19.11
N ASP A 216 -4.91 -4.11 18.53
CA ASP A 216 -3.62 -3.85 19.21
C ASP A 216 -3.44 -2.40 19.65
N GLU A 217 -3.87 -2.07 20.86
CA GLU A 217 -3.80 -0.70 21.39
C GLU A 217 -2.48 -0.37 22.09
N ARG A 218 -1.57 -1.34 22.28
CA ARG A 218 -0.37 -1.19 23.11
C ARG A 218 0.96 -1.36 22.40
N ASP A 219 0.96 -1.30 21.07
CA ASP A 219 2.18 -1.32 20.27
C ASP A 219 3.11 -0.13 20.58
N GLU A 220 2.56 1.08 20.71
CA GLU A 220 3.31 2.28 21.08
C GLU A 220 3.87 2.18 22.51
N GLU A 221 3.10 1.61 23.46
CA GLU A 221 3.58 1.33 24.82
C GLU A 221 4.72 0.31 24.83
N MET A 222 4.60 -0.75 24.03
CA MET A 222 5.64 -1.76 23.84
C MET A 222 6.93 -1.12 23.34
N VAL A 223 6.86 -0.31 22.29
CA VAL A 223 8.03 0.36 21.72
C VAL A 223 8.62 1.39 22.68
N ALA A 224 7.79 2.12 23.43
CA ALA A 224 8.25 3.05 24.47
C ALA A 224 9.08 2.34 25.54
N GLU A 225 8.60 1.20 26.03
CA GLU A 225 9.35 0.39 26.98
C GLU A 225 10.62 -0.19 26.37
N ALA A 226 10.57 -0.67 25.13
CA ALA A 226 11.73 -1.20 24.42
C ALA A 226 12.84 -0.13 24.27
N ILE A 227 12.49 1.08 23.86
CA ILE A 227 13.42 2.22 23.80
C ILE A 227 14.03 2.52 25.15
N SER A 228 13.22 2.54 26.22
CA SER A 228 13.70 2.85 27.57
C SER A 228 14.67 1.80 28.15
N ARG A 229 14.57 0.56 27.67
CA ARG A 229 15.42 -0.57 28.06
C ARG A 229 16.63 -0.76 27.14
N CYS A 230 16.64 -0.09 25.99
CA CYS A 230 17.74 -0.16 25.06
C CYS A 230 19.00 0.46 25.68
N LEU A 231 20.08 -0.33 25.74
CA LEU A 231 21.36 0.09 26.34
C LEU A 231 22.18 0.96 25.36
N CYS A 232 21.53 1.96 24.77
CA CYS A 232 22.15 2.88 23.84
C CYS A 232 22.35 4.26 24.46
N ASP A 233 23.51 4.86 24.23
CA ASP A 233 23.76 6.24 24.65
C ASP A 233 23.09 7.26 23.71
N GLU A 234 23.03 8.50 24.16
CA GLU A 234 22.44 9.61 23.38
C GLU A 234 23.14 9.81 22.02
N ALA A 235 24.46 9.63 21.96
CA ALA A 235 25.24 9.77 20.73
C ALA A 235 24.85 8.72 19.69
N THR A 236 24.58 7.50 20.12
CA THR A 236 24.07 6.42 19.26
C THR A 236 22.71 6.81 18.68
N TRP A 237 21.76 7.24 19.52
CA TRP A 237 20.44 7.69 19.06
C TRP A 237 20.53 8.92 18.12
N ALA A 238 21.36 9.90 18.45
CA ALA A 238 21.59 11.09 17.61
C ALA A 238 22.08 10.71 16.20
N SER A 239 22.78 9.59 16.07
CA SER A 239 23.27 9.12 14.75
C SER A 239 22.14 8.65 13.81
N PHE A 240 20.93 8.42 14.32
CA PHE A 240 19.73 8.09 13.57
C PHE A 240 18.78 9.29 13.39
N ALA A 241 19.15 10.46 13.88
CA ALA A 241 18.34 11.68 13.85
C ALA A 241 18.95 12.76 12.92
N PRO A 242 19.00 12.56 11.58
CA PRO A 242 19.73 13.44 10.65
C PRO A 242 19.21 14.88 10.64
N GLN A 243 17.97 15.10 11.06
CA GLN A 243 17.34 16.43 11.16
C GLN A 243 16.84 16.71 12.59
N GLY A 244 17.47 16.10 13.61
CA GLY A 244 17.06 16.20 15.00
C GLY A 244 15.88 15.32 15.36
N GLN A 245 15.33 14.54 14.42
CA GLN A 245 14.23 13.59 14.61
C GLN A 245 14.63 12.23 14.06
N ILE A 246 14.19 11.16 14.70
CA ILE A 246 14.39 9.80 14.25
C ILE A 246 13.20 9.42 13.35
N PRO A 247 13.41 9.21 12.04
CA PRO A 247 12.30 8.93 11.13
C PRO A 247 11.54 7.65 11.48
N LEU A 248 12.27 6.61 11.90
CA LEU A 248 11.72 5.28 12.14
C LEU A 248 12.49 4.57 13.26
N VAL A 249 11.77 3.91 14.16
CA VAL A 249 12.30 2.85 15.04
C VAL A 249 11.59 1.55 14.69
N VAL A 250 12.39 0.50 14.44
CA VAL A 250 11.88 -0.85 14.18
C VAL A 250 11.97 -1.68 15.46
N CYS A 251 10.91 -2.40 15.78
CA CYS A 251 10.90 -3.44 16.81
C CYS A 251 10.54 -4.78 16.18
N VAL A 252 11.40 -5.78 16.38
CA VAL A 252 11.05 -7.18 16.09
C VAL A 252 10.70 -7.84 17.41
N TYR A 253 9.51 -8.37 17.53
CA TYR A 253 9.04 -9.00 18.77
C TYR A 253 9.06 -10.53 18.68
N ALA A 254 9.37 -11.18 19.80
CA ALA A 254 9.44 -12.63 19.91
C ALA A 254 8.05 -13.28 19.82
N GLY A 255 7.93 -14.32 19.01
CA GLY A 255 6.70 -15.09 18.84
C GLY A 255 5.97 -14.83 17.53
N PHE A 256 4.75 -15.34 17.45
CA PHE A 256 3.92 -15.27 16.24
C PHE A 256 3.31 -13.90 16.01
N GLY A 257 3.09 -13.57 14.74
CA GLY A 257 2.28 -12.44 14.30
C GLY A 257 0.83 -12.84 14.07
N GLU A 258 -0.12 -12.00 14.51
CA GLU A 258 -1.56 -12.29 14.40
C GLU A 258 -2.03 -12.28 12.93
N GLN A 259 -1.41 -11.50 12.04
CA GLN A 259 -1.78 -11.43 10.62
C GLN A 259 -1.68 -12.80 9.91
N VAL A 260 -0.76 -13.67 10.32
CA VAL A 260 -0.64 -15.04 9.80
C VAL A 260 -1.34 -16.04 10.71
N ASN A 261 -1.25 -15.83 12.02
CA ASN A 261 -1.77 -16.75 13.04
C ASN A 261 -2.93 -16.12 13.83
N SER A 262 -3.96 -15.67 13.11
CA SER A 262 -5.12 -14.94 13.66
C SER A 262 -5.96 -15.75 14.66
N ASP A 263 -5.65 -17.01 14.88
CA ASP A 263 -6.20 -17.84 15.96
C ASP A 263 -5.42 -17.76 17.28
N ILE A 264 -4.36 -16.92 17.32
CA ILE A 264 -3.61 -16.54 18.54
C ILE A 264 -3.96 -15.08 18.89
N PRO A 265 -5.11 -14.83 19.56
CA PRO A 265 -5.64 -13.48 19.76
C PRO A 265 -4.83 -12.61 20.76
N ASP A 266 -3.82 -13.19 21.38
CA ASP A 266 -2.89 -12.50 22.27
C ASP A 266 -1.55 -12.16 21.57
N ALA A 267 -1.40 -12.53 20.31
CA ALA A 267 -0.29 -12.13 19.45
C ALA A 267 -0.53 -10.69 18.97
N MET A 268 0.55 -9.97 18.69
CA MET A 268 0.47 -8.64 18.11
C MET A 268 0.41 -8.75 16.58
N TRP A 269 -0.33 -7.84 15.95
CA TRP A 269 -0.33 -7.68 14.51
C TRP A 269 0.92 -6.90 14.07
N ALA A 270 1.62 -7.36 13.02
CA ALA A 270 2.69 -6.59 12.42
C ALA A 270 2.13 -5.32 11.80
N SER A 271 2.73 -4.17 12.12
CA SER A 271 2.15 -2.89 11.71
C SER A 271 3.16 -1.76 11.64
N CYS A 272 2.79 -0.73 10.89
CA CYS A 272 3.50 0.54 10.81
C CYS A 272 2.61 1.67 11.36
N ARG A 273 3.12 2.44 12.32
CA ARG A 273 2.41 3.59 12.87
C ARG A 273 3.21 4.88 12.68
N LYS A 274 2.57 5.89 12.08
CA LYS A 274 3.14 7.24 11.88
C LYS A 274 2.54 8.23 12.89
N GLY A 275 3.27 9.30 13.19
CA GLY A 275 2.80 10.37 14.08
C GLY A 275 2.78 9.98 15.56
N VAL A 276 3.66 9.07 15.97
CA VAL A 276 3.76 8.61 17.36
C VAL A 276 4.31 9.68 18.32
N SER A 277 3.98 9.55 19.60
CA SER A 277 4.42 10.50 20.64
C SER A 277 5.58 9.96 21.46
N LEU A 278 6.62 9.45 20.80
CA LEU A 278 7.78 8.80 21.42
C LEU A 278 9.05 9.63 21.29
N GLN A 279 10.02 9.34 22.16
CA GLN A 279 11.37 9.89 22.12
C GLN A 279 12.41 8.79 22.35
N ALA A 280 13.55 8.90 21.66
CA ALA A 280 14.71 8.04 21.89
C ALA A 280 15.98 8.89 21.96
N GLY A 281 16.75 8.78 23.04
CA GLY A 281 17.94 9.61 23.29
C GLY A 281 17.68 11.11 23.25
N GLY A 282 16.48 11.58 23.64
CA GLY A 282 16.11 12.99 23.57
C GLY A 282 15.63 13.47 22.19
N HIS A 283 15.56 12.60 21.19
CA HIS A 283 15.09 12.92 19.83
C HIS A 283 13.66 12.41 19.63
N PRO A 284 12.74 13.22 19.06
CA PRO A 284 11.40 12.75 18.68
C PRO A 284 11.49 11.61 17.66
N VAL A 285 10.67 10.58 17.84
CA VAL A 285 10.47 9.48 16.89
C VAL A 285 9.23 9.80 16.05
N GLN A 286 9.35 9.71 14.71
CA GLN A 286 8.26 10.05 13.80
C GLN A 286 7.34 8.86 13.50
N SER A 287 7.91 7.65 13.48
CA SER A 287 7.18 6.42 13.20
C SER A 287 7.81 5.22 13.89
N ILE A 288 6.99 4.19 14.06
CA ILE A 288 7.40 2.87 14.52
C ILE A 288 6.95 1.84 13.50
N LEU A 289 7.69 0.74 13.43
CA LEU A 289 7.35 -0.45 12.68
C LEU A 289 7.58 -1.65 13.60
N VAL A 290 6.54 -2.45 13.81
CA VAL A 290 6.59 -3.64 14.66
C VAL A 290 6.32 -4.87 13.82
N VAL A 291 7.16 -5.89 13.93
CA VAL A 291 7.02 -7.15 13.20
C VAL A 291 7.35 -8.36 14.08
N ASN A 292 6.76 -9.48 13.73
CA ASN A 292 6.91 -10.74 14.44
C ASN A 292 8.24 -11.46 14.10
N GLU A 293 8.63 -12.35 15.02
CA GLU A 293 9.69 -13.32 14.79
C GLU A 293 9.21 -14.51 13.96
N LEU A 294 8.03 -15.03 14.28
CA LEU A 294 7.53 -16.32 13.80
C LEU A 294 6.25 -16.16 12.98
N ALA A 295 6.14 -16.97 11.95
CA ALA A 295 4.90 -17.17 11.21
C ALA A 295 4.75 -18.66 10.85
N ASP A 296 3.56 -19.21 11.06
CA ASP A 296 3.22 -20.55 10.58
C ASP A 296 2.07 -20.48 9.60
N TYR A 297 2.41 -20.51 8.34
CA TYR A 297 1.46 -20.45 7.22
C TYR A 297 0.65 -21.74 7.06
N SER A 298 1.05 -22.84 7.72
CA SER A 298 0.31 -24.11 7.73
C SER A 298 -0.84 -24.15 8.74
N GLY A 299 -0.78 -23.28 9.75
CA GLY A 299 -1.72 -23.25 10.86
C GLY A 299 -1.51 -24.37 11.90
N ALA A 300 -0.37 -25.05 11.87
CA ALA A 300 0.00 -26.06 12.87
C ALA A 300 0.79 -25.48 14.05
N HIS A 301 0.99 -24.17 14.08
CA HIS A 301 1.77 -23.41 15.07
C HIS A 301 3.22 -23.90 15.18
N GLN A 302 3.85 -24.20 14.03
CA GLN A 302 5.25 -24.50 13.98
C GLN A 302 6.08 -23.22 14.20
N GLU A 303 7.06 -23.28 15.08
CA GLU A 303 7.93 -22.13 15.38
C GLU A 303 8.96 -21.91 14.27
N LEU A 304 8.49 -21.42 13.13
CA LEU A 304 9.33 -21.10 11.98
C LEU A 304 9.56 -19.59 11.90
N PRO A 305 10.80 -19.13 11.65
CA PRO A 305 11.08 -17.73 11.41
C PRO A 305 10.24 -17.20 10.25
N ASP A 306 9.64 -16.01 10.41
CA ASP A 306 8.91 -15.35 9.32
C ASP A 306 9.86 -14.95 8.19
N GLY A 307 9.32 -14.88 6.97
CA GLY A 307 10.02 -14.35 5.81
C GLY A 307 10.19 -12.82 5.88
N ILE A 308 10.83 -12.25 4.84
CA ILE A 308 11.02 -10.79 4.76
C ILE A 308 9.76 -10.07 4.26
N GLY A 309 8.75 -10.79 3.80
CA GLY A 309 7.60 -10.22 3.07
C GLY A 309 6.78 -9.25 3.91
N THR A 310 6.37 -9.67 5.11
CA THR A 310 5.65 -8.81 6.07
C THR A 310 6.47 -7.54 6.37
N PHE A 311 7.76 -7.68 6.66
CA PHE A 311 8.60 -6.52 6.90
C PHE A 311 8.67 -5.59 5.68
N CYS A 312 8.84 -6.12 4.48
CA CYS A 312 8.93 -5.30 3.26
C CYS A 312 7.62 -4.58 2.95
N HIS A 313 6.47 -5.19 3.23
CA HIS A 313 5.15 -4.56 3.14
C HIS A 313 5.06 -3.37 4.10
N GLU A 314 5.24 -3.60 5.40
CA GLU A 314 5.15 -2.56 6.43
C GLU A 314 6.17 -1.42 6.21
N PHE A 315 7.37 -1.76 5.77
CA PHE A 315 8.38 -0.76 5.46
C PHE A 315 8.02 0.07 4.22
N SER A 316 7.27 -0.49 3.27
CA SER A 316 6.77 0.24 2.11
C SER A 316 5.76 1.32 2.50
N HIS A 317 4.99 1.14 3.57
CA HIS A 317 4.19 2.21 4.16
C HIS A 317 5.05 3.37 4.67
N ILE A 318 6.20 3.10 5.29
CA ILE A 318 7.16 4.14 5.70
C ILE A 318 7.67 4.93 4.49
N LEU A 319 7.80 4.27 3.33
CA LEU A 319 8.18 4.91 2.08
C LEU A 319 7.02 5.66 1.39
N GLY A 320 5.78 5.54 1.90
CA GLY A 320 4.62 6.33 1.48
C GLY A 320 3.57 5.59 0.66
N LEU A 321 3.70 4.29 0.43
CA LEU A 321 2.67 3.51 -0.28
C LEU A 321 1.46 3.23 0.60
N PRO A 322 0.24 3.26 0.06
CA PRO A 322 -0.96 2.73 0.70
C PRO A 322 -1.10 1.23 0.42
N ASP A 323 -2.10 0.60 1.04
CA ASP A 323 -2.56 -0.72 0.67
C ASP A 323 -3.32 -0.72 -0.66
N PHE A 324 -3.16 -1.80 -1.43
CA PHE A 324 -3.89 -2.01 -2.67
C PHE A 324 -4.94 -3.12 -2.58
N TYR A 325 -5.09 -3.76 -1.43
CA TYR A 325 -6.29 -4.53 -1.12
C TYR A 325 -7.42 -3.62 -0.61
N ALA A 326 -8.62 -4.14 -0.46
CA ALA A 326 -9.75 -3.38 0.09
C ALA A 326 -9.68 -3.35 1.62
N THR A 327 -9.31 -2.20 2.20
CA THR A 327 -9.17 -2.00 3.66
C THR A 327 -10.51 -1.87 4.40
N ASN A 328 -11.63 -2.10 3.74
CA ASN A 328 -12.99 -2.06 4.31
C ASN A 328 -13.67 -3.42 4.37
N ASP A 329 -12.90 -4.50 4.40
CA ASP A 329 -13.38 -5.88 4.52
C ASP A 329 -14.38 -6.34 3.43
N LEU A 330 -14.32 -5.76 2.24
CA LEU A 330 -15.06 -6.27 1.10
C LEU A 330 -14.28 -7.42 0.45
N PRO A 331 -14.60 -8.69 0.78
CA PRO A 331 -13.80 -9.83 0.33
C PRO A 331 -13.89 -10.10 -1.17
N ASP A 332 -14.73 -9.37 -1.87
CA ASP A 332 -15.00 -9.54 -3.29
C ASP A 332 -14.25 -8.54 -4.19
N ASN A 333 -13.46 -7.63 -3.61
CA ASN A 333 -12.64 -6.72 -4.39
C ASN A 333 -11.32 -7.42 -4.75
N PHE A 334 -11.01 -7.46 -6.04
CA PHE A 334 -9.81 -8.15 -6.54
C PHE A 334 -8.52 -7.50 -6.00
N GLY A 335 -8.49 -6.15 -5.90
CA GLY A 335 -7.26 -5.46 -5.56
C GLY A 335 -6.16 -5.72 -6.60
N LEU A 336 -5.01 -6.12 -6.11
CA LEU A 336 -3.88 -6.60 -6.91
C LEU A 336 -3.48 -8.04 -6.57
N ASP A 337 -4.13 -8.65 -5.55
CA ASP A 337 -3.92 -10.05 -5.16
C ASP A 337 -2.41 -10.33 -4.94
N PHE A 338 -1.86 -11.40 -5.49
CA PHE A 338 -0.43 -11.75 -5.40
C PHE A 338 0.47 -10.99 -6.40
N TRP A 339 -0.08 -10.06 -7.19
CA TRP A 339 0.69 -9.24 -8.12
C TRP A 339 1.45 -8.09 -7.45
N ASP A 340 1.10 -7.73 -6.22
CA ASP A 340 1.66 -6.57 -5.55
C ASP A 340 1.99 -6.84 -4.08
N ILE A 341 3.07 -6.23 -3.58
CA ILE A 341 3.51 -6.40 -2.19
C ILE A 341 2.59 -5.65 -1.21
N MET A 342 1.92 -4.59 -1.67
CA MET A 342 0.93 -3.86 -0.88
C MET A 342 -0.44 -4.54 -0.88
N ASP A 343 -0.46 -5.80 -1.28
CA ASP A 343 -1.55 -6.75 -1.20
C ASP A 343 -0.96 -8.11 -0.76
N TRP A 344 -1.53 -9.24 -1.16
CA TRP A 344 -1.09 -10.57 -0.73
C TRP A 344 0.27 -11.03 -1.28
N GLY A 345 0.85 -10.29 -2.21
CA GLY A 345 2.17 -10.59 -2.77
C GLY A 345 3.32 -10.64 -1.75
N GLN A 346 3.11 -10.08 -0.55
CA GLN A 346 4.04 -10.21 0.56
C GLN A 346 4.19 -11.67 1.07
N PHE A 347 3.17 -12.50 0.88
CA PHE A 347 3.10 -13.85 1.43
C PHE A 347 3.63 -14.96 0.49
N ILE A 348 4.11 -14.61 -0.70
CA ILE A 348 4.63 -15.61 -1.65
C ILE A 348 5.78 -16.38 -1.01
N ASP A 349 5.74 -17.72 -1.16
CA ASP A 349 6.70 -18.64 -0.55
C ASP A 349 6.85 -18.41 0.97
N GLU A 350 5.72 -18.29 1.67
CA GLU A 350 5.68 -18.05 3.12
C GLU A 350 6.47 -16.79 3.51
N GLY A 351 6.33 -15.72 2.74
CA GLY A 351 7.02 -14.45 2.95
C GLY A 351 8.52 -14.46 2.65
N ARG A 352 9.10 -15.60 2.26
CA ARG A 352 10.54 -15.68 1.95
C ARG A 352 10.88 -15.03 0.61
N ARG A 353 9.94 -15.01 -0.32
CA ARG A 353 10.10 -14.48 -1.67
C ARG A 353 8.95 -13.54 -2.04
N PRO A 354 8.76 -12.42 -1.33
CA PRO A 354 7.71 -11.47 -1.68
C PRO A 354 7.84 -10.98 -3.11
N VAL A 355 6.71 -10.67 -3.76
CA VAL A 355 6.72 -10.16 -5.13
C VAL A 355 7.49 -8.84 -5.21
N GLY A 356 8.21 -8.64 -6.32
CA GLY A 356 8.92 -7.37 -6.55
C GLY A 356 7.95 -6.24 -6.89
N TYR A 357 8.35 -5.02 -6.54
CA TYR A 357 7.62 -3.79 -6.84
C TYR A 357 7.18 -3.75 -8.30
N SER A 358 5.95 -3.33 -8.51
CA SER A 358 5.38 -2.99 -9.80
C SER A 358 6.03 -1.75 -10.41
N ALA A 359 5.74 -1.49 -11.67
CA ALA A 359 6.14 -0.24 -12.31
C ALA A 359 5.50 0.98 -11.63
N TYR A 360 4.30 0.82 -11.04
CA TYR A 360 3.62 1.87 -10.28
C TYR A 360 4.41 2.26 -9.04
N GLU A 361 4.76 1.29 -8.20
CA GLU A 361 5.50 1.53 -6.96
C GLU A 361 6.88 2.13 -7.25
N ARG A 362 7.59 1.61 -8.27
CA ARG A 362 8.89 2.15 -8.70
C ARG A 362 8.77 3.57 -9.25
N MET A 363 7.70 3.88 -9.96
CA MET A 363 7.39 5.22 -10.45
C MET A 363 7.09 6.16 -9.28
N TYR A 364 6.27 5.72 -8.33
CA TYR A 364 5.93 6.47 -7.12
C TYR A 364 7.19 6.83 -6.31
N MET A 365 8.11 5.89 -6.17
CA MET A 365 9.40 6.10 -5.49
C MET A 365 10.40 6.95 -6.29
N GLY A 366 10.09 7.27 -7.54
CA GLY A 366 11.02 7.95 -8.45
C GLY A 366 12.20 7.08 -8.91
N TRP A 367 12.12 5.76 -8.77
CA TRP A 367 13.15 4.83 -9.22
C TRP A 367 12.99 4.42 -10.69
N LEU A 368 11.81 4.60 -11.23
CA LEU A 368 11.46 4.33 -12.62
C LEU A 368 10.66 5.51 -13.19
N GLN A 369 10.98 5.88 -14.43
CA GLN A 369 10.19 6.84 -15.20
C GLN A 369 9.56 6.08 -16.38
N PRO A 370 8.27 5.74 -16.33
CA PRO A 370 7.59 5.14 -17.49
C PRO A 370 7.62 6.05 -18.71
N GLU A 371 7.77 5.47 -19.89
CA GLU A 371 7.73 6.22 -21.14
C GLU A 371 6.28 6.46 -21.58
N PRO A 372 5.89 7.71 -21.90
CA PRO A 372 4.55 7.99 -22.36
C PRO A 372 4.33 7.47 -23.79
N LEU A 373 3.32 6.64 -24.00
CA LEU A 373 2.85 6.24 -25.33
C LEU A 373 1.77 7.23 -25.81
N THR A 374 2.17 8.18 -26.64
CA THR A 374 1.29 9.26 -27.13
C THR A 374 1.09 9.25 -28.64
N ALA A 375 1.89 8.49 -29.37
CA ALA A 375 1.83 8.40 -30.84
C ALA A 375 1.86 6.95 -31.28
N SER A 376 1.13 6.63 -32.35
CA SER A 376 1.12 5.29 -32.94
C SER A 376 2.52 4.84 -33.32
N SER A 377 2.83 3.58 -33.00
CA SER A 377 4.09 2.93 -33.33
C SER A 377 3.83 1.51 -33.84
N PRO A 378 4.38 1.13 -34.98
CA PRO A 378 4.21 -0.23 -35.50
C PRO A 378 5.00 -1.29 -34.72
N HIS A 379 5.94 -0.86 -33.89
CA HIS A 379 6.79 -1.75 -33.12
C HIS A 379 7.23 -1.06 -31.81
N VAL A 380 6.69 -1.51 -30.72
CA VAL A 380 7.08 -1.11 -29.36
C VAL A 380 7.76 -2.31 -28.70
N VAL A 381 8.84 -2.08 -27.98
CA VAL A 381 9.56 -3.10 -27.21
C VAL A 381 9.38 -2.76 -25.73
N LEU A 382 8.97 -3.71 -24.93
CA LEU A 382 8.84 -3.59 -23.47
C LEU A 382 9.82 -4.59 -22.84
N ASP A 383 10.90 -4.05 -22.27
CA ASP A 383 11.93 -4.82 -21.60
C ASP A 383 11.43 -5.38 -20.27
N ALA A 384 12.13 -6.37 -19.72
CA ALA A 384 11.79 -6.91 -18.40
C ALA A 384 11.88 -5.82 -17.32
N LEU A 385 10.86 -5.71 -16.48
CA LEU A 385 10.82 -4.72 -15.39
C LEU A 385 12.00 -4.89 -14.42
N ALA A 386 12.42 -6.12 -14.16
CA ALA A 386 13.53 -6.43 -13.26
C ALA A 386 14.92 -6.16 -13.86
N ASP A 387 15.02 -5.95 -15.17
CA ASP A 387 16.31 -5.71 -15.83
C ASP A 387 16.80 -4.28 -15.57
N SER A 388 17.89 -4.16 -14.80
CA SER A 388 18.51 -2.86 -14.52
C SER A 388 19.17 -2.21 -15.76
N ALA A 389 19.49 -2.99 -16.78
CA ALA A 389 20.07 -2.53 -18.05
C ALA A 389 18.99 -2.22 -19.11
N GLY A 390 17.74 -2.66 -18.90
CA GLY A 390 16.62 -2.37 -19.79
C GLY A 390 16.36 -0.88 -19.91
N ILE A 391 16.00 -0.42 -21.10
CA ILE A 391 15.69 1.01 -21.36
C ILE A 391 14.18 1.21 -21.29
N HIS A 392 13.41 0.34 -21.92
CA HIS A 392 11.96 0.43 -22.07
C HIS A 392 11.23 -0.49 -21.08
N ARG A 393 11.39 -0.24 -19.77
CA ARG A 393 10.88 -1.12 -18.71
C ARG A 393 9.43 -0.92 -18.36
N ALA A 394 8.86 0.23 -18.69
CA ALA A 394 7.45 0.52 -18.48
C ALA A 394 6.95 1.59 -19.43
N TYR A 395 5.68 1.50 -19.83
CA TYR A 395 4.99 2.51 -20.61
C TYR A 395 3.75 3.01 -19.89
N LEU A 396 3.43 4.29 -20.08
CA LEU A 396 2.25 4.94 -19.54
C LEU A 396 1.36 5.46 -20.68
N ILE A 397 0.06 5.16 -20.62
CA ILE A 397 -0.95 5.62 -21.55
C ILE A 397 -2.00 6.40 -20.74
N SER A 398 -1.95 7.73 -20.77
CA SER A 398 -2.91 8.57 -20.07
C SER A 398 -4.26 8.60 -20.80
N HIS A 399 -5.35 8.63 -20.02
CA HIS A 399 -6.66 8.90 -20.60
C HIS A 399 -6.74 10.36 -21.10
N PRO A 400 -7.24 10.62 -22.32
CA PRO A 400 -7.15 11.95 -22.92
C PRO A 400 -7.99 13.03 -22.21
N ASP A 401 -9.05 12.63 -21.51
CA ASP A 401 -9.95 13.55 -20.81
C ASP A 401 -9.64 13.65 -19.31
N HIS A 402 -8.95 12.66 -18.74
CA HIS A 402 -8.61 12.55 -17.31
C HIS A 402 -7.17 12.08 -17.14
N ALA A 403 -6.25 13.00 -16.95
CA ALA A 403 -4.82 12.69 -16.90
C ALA A 403 -4.42 11.80 -15.69
N ASP A 404 -5.25 11.81 -14.64
CA ASP A 404 -5.03 11.00 -13.44
C ASP A 404 -5.53 9.56 -13.63
N GLU A 405 -6.29 9.27 -14.71
CA GLU A 405 -6.66 7.93 -15.14
C GLU A 405 -5.75 7.47 -16.27
N TYR A 406 -5.05 6.36 -16.08
CA TYR A 406 -4.05 5.88 -17.03
C TYR A 406 -3.87 4.36 -16.97
N LEU A 407 -3.29 3.83 -18.06
CA LEU A 407 -2.77 2.46 -18.11
C LEU A 407 -1.27 2.50 -17.89
N LEU A 408 -0.76 1.54 -17.13
CA LEU A 408 0.66 1.34 -16.92
C LEU A 408 1.03 -0.08 -17.36
N LEU A 409 1.98 -0.18 -18.28
CA LEU A 409 2.41 -1.44 -18.88
C LEU A 409 3.77 -1.82 -18.32
N GLU A 410 3.92 -3.06 -17.86
CA GLU A 410 5.19 -3.63 -17.44
C GLU A 410 5.35 -5.06 -17.95
N ASN A 411 6.58 -5.55 -18.04
CA ASN A 411 6.86 -6.93 -18.42
C ASN A 411 7.44 -7.71 -17.23
N ARG A 412 6.66 -8.65 -16.72
CA ARG A 412 7.07 -9.57 -15.65
C ARG A 412 7.83 -10.74 -16.25
N THR A 413 9.03 -10.98 -15.72
CA THR A 413 9.88 -12.12 -16.09
C THR A 413 10.46 -12.76 -14.84
N PRO A 414 10.78 -14.06 -14.87
CA PRO A 414 11.43 -14.71 -13.73
C PRO A 414 12.65 -13.94 -13.23
N SER A 415 12.70 -13.71 -11.93
CA SER A 415 13.76 -12.95 -11.26
C SER A 415 13.88 -13.43 -9.81
N PRO A 416 14.85 -12.98 -9.02
CA PRO A 416 14.88 -13.32 -7.60
C PRO A 416 13.57 -13.02 -6.85
N TRP A 417 12.86 -11.98 -7.27
CA TRP A 417 11.62 -11.49 -6.63
C TRP A 417 10.37 -11.67 -7.50
N PHE A 418 10.41 -12.61 -8.43
CA PHE A 418 9.25 -13.00 -9.21
C PHE A 418 9.38 -14.47 -9.63
N ASP A 419 8.48 -15.30 -9.13
CA ASP A 419 8.50 -16.73 -9.36
C ASP A 419 8.08 -17.08 -10.80
N SER A 420 8.80 -18.04 -11.40
CA SER A 420 8.49 -18.52 -12.76
C SER A 420 7.13 -19.21 -12.88
N THR A 421 6.56 -19.66 -11.75
CA THR A 421 5.22 -20.29 -11.73
C THR A 421 4.10 -19.32 -12.05
N PHE A 422 4.30 -18.02 -11.85
CA PHE A 422 3.38 -16.96 -12.29
C PHE A 422 3.41 -16.74 -13.79
N GLY A 423 4.36 -17.34 -14.53
CA GLY A 423 4.54 -17.15 -15.95
C GLY A 423 5.45 -15.98 -16.30
N GLN A 424 5.32 -15.47 -17.52
CA GLN A 424 6.00 -14.24 -17.97
C GLN A 424 5.21 -13.55 -19.08
N GLY A 425 5.31 -12.23 -19.17
CA GLY A 425 4.60 -11.42 -20.14
C GLY A 425 4.28 -10.02 -19.65
N MET A 426 3.51 -9.31 -20.46
CA MET A 426 3.08 -7.96 -20.13
C MET A 426 1.89 -8.01 -19.15
N LEU A 427 2.01 -7.30 -18.05
CA LEU A 427 0.92 -6.97 -17.16
C LEU A 427 0.46 -5.55 -17.44
N VAL A 428 -0.84 -5.32 -17.38
CA VAL A 428 -1.47 -4.03 -17.66
C VAL A 428 -2.21 -3.58 -16.43
N TYR A 429 -1.75 -2.50 -15.81
CA TYR A 429 -2.47 -1.86 -14.70
C TYR A 429 -3.41 -0.79 -15.23
N HIS A 430 -4.58 -0.69 -14.61
CA HIS A 430 -5.52 0.41 -14.75
C HIS A 430 -5.51 1.20 -13.45
N VAL A 431 -5.09 2.44 -13.52
CA VAL A 431 -4.98 3.35 -12.38
C VAL A 431 -5.89 4.55 -12.59
N ASP A 432 -6.76 4.84 -11.63
CA ASP A 432 -7.54 6.08 -11.52
C ASP A 432 -7.14 6.77 -10.20
N TYR A 433 -6.05 7.54 -10.29
CA TYR A 433 -5.41 8.14 -9.13
C TYR A 433 -6.27 9.25 -8.53
N GLU A 434 -6.54 9.13 -7.24
CA GLU A 434 -7.16 10.19 -6.43
C GLU A 434 -6.36 10.38 -5.13
N GLU A 435 -5.78 11.56 -4.96
CA GLU A 435 -4.88 11.87 -3.84
C GLU A 435 -5.50 11.53 -2.48
N SER A 436 -6.81 11.78 -2.29
CA SER A 436 -7.50 11.47 -1.05
C SER A 436 -7.60 9.96 -0.80
N ALA A 437 -7.86 9.15 -1.83
CA ALA A 437 -7.97 7.70 -1.67
C ALA A 437 -6.63 7.05 -1.29
N TRP A 438 -5.54 7.55 -1.87
CA TRP A 438 -4.17 7.13 -1.50
C TRP A 438 -3.78 7.59 -0.11
N HIS A 439 -4.13 8.84 0.22
CA HIS A 439 -3.84 9.42 1.52
C HIS A 439 -4.59 8.72 2.66
N ASP A 440 -5.85 8.40 2.43
CA ASP A 440 -6.74 7.81 3.43
C ASP A 440 -6.70 6.27 3.46
N ASN A 441 -5.79 5.67 2.69
CA ASN A 441 -5.62 4.21 2.58
C ASN A 441 -6.91 3.47 2.17
N VAL A 442 -7.66 4.02 1.21
CA VAL A 442 -8.96 3.48 0.74
C VAL A 442 -9.00 3.26 -0.76
N VAL A 443 -7.85 2.97 -1.37
CA VAL A 443 -7.64 2.93 -2.83
C VAL A 443 -8.66 2.02 -3.52
N ASN A 444 -8.86 0.81 -3.01
CA ASN A 444 -9.71 -0.22 -3.63
C ASN A 444 -10.97 -0.54 -2.82
N ASN A 445 -11.43 0.39 -1.97
CA ASN A 445 -12.60 0.19 -1.12
C ASN A 445 -13.96 0.28 -1.84
N LEU A 446 -13.99 0.66 -3.11
CA LEU A 446 -15.21 0.71 -3.90
C LEU A 446 -15.27 -0.46 -4.87
N ARG A 447 -16.24 -1.36 -4.69
CA ARG A 447 -16.38 -2.58 -5.49
C ARG A 447 -16.44 -2.32 -7.00
N ASP A 448 -17.22 -1.33 -7.41
CA ASP A 448 -17.45 -1.01 -8.82
C ASP A 448 -16.45 0.03 -9.35
N HIS A 449 -15.49 0.44 -8.53
CA HIS A 449 -14.50 1.45 -8.86
C HIS A 449 -13.19 1.21 -8.10
N GLN A 450 -12.51 0.11 -8.43
CA GLN A 450 -11.18 -0.15 -7.91
C GLN A 450 -10.19 0.75 -8.63
N ARG A 451 -9.55 1.64 -7.86
CA ARG A 451 -8.69 2.69 -8.41
C ARG A 451 -7.30 2.20 -8.84
N MET A 452 -6.91 1.03 -8.36
CA MET A 452 -5.68 0.35 -8.74
C MET A 452 -5.99 -1.12 -8.97
N SER A 453 -5.99 -1.57 -10.23
CA SER A 453 -6.29 -2.95 -10.60
C SER A 453 -5.50 -3.35 -11.85
N ILE A 454 -5.52 -4.63 -12.20
CA ILE A 454 -5.00 -5.11 -13.47
C ILE A 454 -6.12 -5.30 -14.49
N LEU A 455 -5.75 -5.38 -15.78
CA LEU A 455 -6.60 -5.86 -16.87
C LEU A 455 -6.09 -7.24 -17.27
N PRO A 456 -6.60 -8.34 -16.66
CA PRO A 456 -6.09 -9.69 -16.91
C PRO A 456 -6.40 -10.13 -18.34
N ALA A 457 -5.41 -10.74 -19.02
CA ALA A 457 -5.55 -11.10 -20.44
C ALA A 457 -6.63 -12.15 -20.70
N ASP A 458 -7.00 -12.95 -19.72
CA ASP A 458 -8.11 -13.92 -19.78
C ASP A 458 -9.45 -13.37 -19.28
N ASN A 459 -9.45 -12.14 -18.75
CA ASN A 459 -10.61 -11.49 -18.16
C ASN A 459 -11.19 -12.27 -16.93
N ASP A 460 -10.33 -13.01 -16.23
CA ASP A 460 -10.68 -13.72 -14.99
C ASP A 460 -10.12 -12.93 -13.77
N TYR A 461 -10.98 -12.40 -12.93
CA TYR A 461 -10.64 -11.67 -11.71
C TYR A 461 -10.75 -12.59 -10.49
N ARG A 462 -10.19 -13.78 -10.57
CA ARG A 462 -10.24 -14.76 -9.48
C ARG A 462 -9.27 -14.37 -8.37
N ILE A 463 -9.82 -14.15 -7.19
CA ILE A 463 -9.07 -13.78 -5.98
C ILE A 463 -8.49 -15.02 -5.31
N GLY A 464 -7.22 -14.93 -4.90
CA GLY A 464 -6.58 -15.95 -4.05
C GLY A 464 -6.32 -17.28 -4.72
N ALA A 465 -6.22 -17.33 -6.04
CA ALA A 465 -5.91 -18.55 -6.79
C ALA A 465 -4.60 -19.23 -6.34
N TYR A 466 -3.69 -18.47 -5.77
CA TYR A 466 -2.43 -18.96 -5.20
C TYR A 466 -2.65 -19.98 -4.09
N PHE A 467 -3.60 -19.73 -3.20
CA PHE A 467 -3.91 -20.62 -2.07
C PHE A 467 -4.45 -21.99 -2.52
N ASP A 468 -5.10 -22.03 -3.66
CA ASP A 468 -5.62 -23.25 -4.27
C ASP A 468 -4.59 -23.94 -5.17
N GLY A 469 -3.38 -23.39 -5.32
CA GLY A 469 -2.34 -23.86 -6.22
C GLY A 469 -2.68 -23.67 -7.71
N LEU A 470 -3.64 -22.80 -8.01
CA LEU A 470 -4.15 -22.58 -9.37
C LEU A 470 -3.30 -21.53 -10.11
N MET A 471 -2.00 -21.79 -10.27
CA MET A 471 -1.06 -20.87 -10.91
C MET A 471 -1.43 -20.52 -12.35
N ALA A 472 -2.27 -21.33 -13.02
CA ALA A 472 -2.78 -21.02 -14.36
C ALA A 472 -3.63 -19.73 -14.40
N ALA A 473 -4.26 -19.32 -13.28
CA ALA A 473 -4.97 -18.05 -13.19
C ALA A 473 -4.00 -16.88 -13.42
N TYR A 474 -2.89 -16.83 -12.68
CA TYR A 474 -1.88 -15.78 -12.85
C TYR A 474 -1.19 -15.81 -14.22
N GLN A 475 -0.94 -17.00 -14.77
CA GLN A 475 -0.41 -17.13 -16.13
C GLN A 475 -1.42 -16.61 -17.17
N GLY A 476 -2.72 -16.66 -16.86
CA GLY A 476 -3.81 -16.13 -17.66
C GLY A 476 -3.87 -14.61 -17.68
N ASP A 477 -3.45 -13.93 -16.61
CA ASP A 477 -3.47 -12.47 -16.49
C ASP A 477 -2.51 -11.77 -17.46
N LEU A 478 -1.41 -12.45 -17.83
CA LEU A 478 -0.33 -11.89 -18.61
C LEU A 478 -0.63 -11.89 -20.12
N TYR A 479 -0.19 -10.85 -20.83
CA TYR A 479 -0.23 -10.78 -22.29
C TYR A 479 1.12 -11.21 -22.92
N PRO A 480 1.12 -12.07 -23.98
CA PRO A 480 -0.02 -12.80 -24.52
C PRO A 480 -0.51 -13.93 -23.60
N GLY A 481 0.29 -14.32 -22.58
CA GLY A 481 0.01 -15.27 -21.54
C GLY A 481 -0.52 -16.63 -21.99
N LEU A 482 -1.16 -17.33 -21.06
CA LEU A 482 -1.69 -18.68 -21.27
C LEU A 482 -2.80 -18.71 -22.34
N THR A 483 -3.60 -17.64 -22.42
CA THR A 483 -4.71 -17.53 -23.38
C THR A 483 -4.27 -17.08 -24.77
N ALA A 484 -2.98 -16.77 -24.96
CA ALA A 484 -2.44 -16.21 -26.19
C ALA A 484 -3.20 -14.95 -26.67
N ASN A 485 -3.65 -14.12 -25.71
CA ASN A 485 -4.35 -12.87 -26.02
C ASN A 485 -3.35 -11.83 -26.55
N THR A 486 -3.49 -11.47 -27.81
CA THR A 486 -2.57 -10.57 -28.52
C THR A 486 -3.17 -9.20 -28.83
N LEU A 487 -4.37 -8.92 -28.29
CA LEU A 487 -5.15 -7.71 -28.58
C LEU A 487 -5.75 -7.12 -27.31
N LEU A 488 -5.55 -5.82 -27.13
CA LEU A 488 -6.22 -5.04 -26.09
C LEU A 488 -6.71 -3.72 -26.70
N SER A 489 -8.02 -3.50 -26.66
CA SER A 489 -8.69 -2.34 -27.28
C SER A 489 -10.00 -2.03 -26.56
N SER A 490 -10.69 -0.97 -26.97
CA SER A 490 -12.02 -0.63 -26.44
C SER A 490 -13.12 -1.68 -26.77
N THR A 491 -12.85 -2.63 -27.63
CA THR A 491 -13.82 -3.66 -28.07
C THR A 491 -13.32 -5.09 -27.87
N SER A 492 -12.12 -5.27 -27.34
CA SER A 492 -11.59 -6.59 -26.95
C SER A 492 -12.20 -7.08 -25.62
N VAL A 493 -11.86 -8.31 -25.25
CA VAL A 493 -12.14 -8.88 -23.94
C VAL A 493 -10.80 -9.32 -23.35
N PRO A 494 -10.36 -8.70 -22.24
CA PRO A 494 -10.95 -7.53 -21.58
C PRO A 494 -10.96 -6.30 -22.50
N SER A 495 -11.76 -5.29 -22.14
CA SER A 495 -11.83 -4.04 -22.88
C SER A 495 -11.08 -2.91 -22.14
N LEU A 496 -10.56 -1.96 -22.91
CA LEU A 496 -9.97 -0.72 -22.40
C LEU A 496 -11.09 0.25 -21.94
N SER A 497 -11.89 -0.18 -20.98
CA SER A 497 -12.87 0.69 -20.30
C SER A 497 -12.17 1.71 -19.42
N ALA A 498 -12.86 2.81 -19.13
CA ALA A 498 -12.39 3.85 -18.23
C ALA A 498 -13.54 4.36 -17.37
N TYR A 499 -13.24 4.79 -16.16
CA TYR A 499 -14.22 5.43 -15.24
C TYR A 499 -14.61 6.81 -15.73
N ALA A 500 -13.75 7.46 -16.50
CA ALA A 500 -14.02 8.73 -17.18
C ALA A 500 -15.19 8.70 -18.21
N GLY A 501 -15.82 7.55 -18.40
CA GLY A 501 -17.03 7.37 -19.22
C GLY A 501 -16.78 7.09 -20.70
N ARG A 502 -15.60 7.41 -21.26
CA ARG A 502 -15.16 6.95 -22.58
C ARG A 502 -14.03 5.94 -22.42
N PRO A 503 -13.98 4.88 -23.24
CA PRO A 503 -12.84 3.98 -23.25
C PRO A 503 -11.54 4.69 -23.64
N PHE A 504 -10.39 4.15 -23.27
CA PHE A 504 -9.10 4.60 -23.80
C PHE A 504 -9.11 4.47 -25.32
N PRO A 505 -8.85 5.54 -26.07
CA PRO A 505 -8.93 5.54 -27.53
C PRO A 505 -7.68 4.98 -28.17
N CYS A 506 -7.18 3.85 -27.70
CA CYS A 506 -5.98 3.23 -28.23
C CYS A 506 -6.19 1.74 -28.46
N THR A 507 -5.25 1.13 -29.17
CA THR A 507 -5.21 -0.31 -29.41
C THR A 507 -3.79 -0.81 -29.27
N LEU A 508 -3.61 -1.86 -28.48
CA LEU A 508 -2.40 -2.67 -28.45
C LEU A 508 -2.69 -3.96 -29.21
N SER A 509 -1.90 -4.26 -30.24
CA SER A 509 -2.11 -5.44 -31.07
C SER A 509 -0.78 -6.12 -31.37
N ASP A 510 -0.85 -7.34 -31.93
CA ASP A 510 0.33 -8.16 -32.21
C ASP A 510 1.24 -8.35 -30.97
N ILE A 511 0.63 -8.44 -29.77
CA ILE A 511 1.37 -8.60 -28.53
C ILE A 511 2.07 -9.96 -28.54
N ARG A 512 3.40 -9.98 -28.38
CA ARG A 512 4.23 -11.19 -28.48
C ARG A 512 5.34 -11.17 -27.45
N LEU A 513 5.59 -12.33 -26.87
CA LEU A 513 6.78 -12.58 -26.08
C LEU A 513 7.92 -13.01 -27.00
N THR A 514 9.06 -12.33 -26.92
CA THR A 514 10.26 -12.66 -27.69
C THR A 514 11.08 -13.77 -27.01
N PRO A 515 11.96 -14.46 -27.76
CA PRO A 515 12.87 -15.44 -27.14
C PRO A 515 13.82 -14.85 -26.09
N SER A 516 14.06 -13.54 -26.11
CA SER A 516 14.87 -12.84 -25.10
C SER A 516 14.08 -12.46 -23.83
N GLY A 517 12.77 -12.73 -23.80
CA GLY A 517 11.91 -12.38 -22.68
C GLY A 517 11.31 -10.97 -22.76
N ALA A 518 11.65 -10.14 -23.73
CA ALA A 518 10.98 -8.87 -23.96
C ALA A 518 9.59 -9.09 -24.57
N VAL A 519 8.64 -8.19 -24.30
CA VAL A 519 7.35 -8.16 -24.97
C VAL A 519 7.39 -7.13 -26.10
N THR A 520 6.87 -7.50 -27.27
CA THR A 520 6.73 -6.57 -28.40
C THR A 520 5.26 -6.46 -28.78
N PHE A 521 4.85 -5.26 -29.22
CA PHE A 521 3.49 -5.02 -29.67
C PHE A 521 3.44 -3.82 -30.63
N ARG A 522 2.32 -3.72 -31.35
CA ARG A 522 1.94 -2.54 -32.10
C ARG A 522 1.05 -1.66 -31.23
N PHE A 523 1.31 -0.37 -31.20
CA PHE A 523 0.48 0.62 -30.53
C PHE A 523 -0.16 1.56 -31.56
N ASP A 524 -1.49 1.65 -31.55
CA ASP A 524 -2.27 2.63 -32.30
C ASP A 524 -2.93 3.59 -31.32
N ALA A 525 -2.54 4.86 -31.37
CA ALA A 525 -3.01 5.90 -30.41
C ALA A 525 -4.50 6.28 -30.59
N GLY A 526 -5.14 5.73 -31.62
CA GLY A 526 -6.49 6.12 -32.02
C GLY A 526 -6.53 7.55 -32.57
N THR A 527 -7.50 7.81 -33.42
CA THR A 527 -7.86 9.19 -33.76
C THR A 527 -8.91 9.63 -32.73
N LEU A 528 -8.57 10.57 -31.89
CA LEU A 528 -9.60 11.39 -31.25
C LEU A 528 -10.43 11.96 -32.41
N GLU A 529 -11.65 11.43 -32.65
CA GLU A 529 -12.59 12.21 -33.42
C GLU A 529 -12.64 13.57 -32.73
N SER A 530 -12.14 14.59 -33.42
CA SER A 530 -12.21 15.94 -32.94
C SER A 530 -13.69 16.24 -32.73
N VAL A 531 -14.16 16.08 -31.51
CA VAL A 531 -15.36 16.81 -31.10
C VAL A 531 -14.92 18.24 -31.24
N THR A 532 -15.31 18.85 -32.34
CA THR A 532 -15.17 20.29 -32.54
C THR A 532 -15.76 20.88 -31.27
N PRO A 533 -14.98 21.55 -30.42
CA PRO A 533 -15.57 22.17 -29.24
C PRO A 533 -16.59 23.14 -29.83
N VAL A 534 -17.87 22.94 -29.53
CA VAL A 534 -18.85 24.01 -29.64
C VAL A 534 -18.35 25.04 -28.66
N VAL A 535 -17.55 25.96 -29.15
CA VAL A 535 -17.15 27.16 -28.42
C VAL A 535 -18.44 27.94 -28.26
N SER A 536 -19.18 27.66 -27.19
CA SER A 536 -20.06 28.64 -26.65
C SER A 536 -19.16 29.78 -26.19
N GLU A 537 -19.17 30.86 -26.94
CA GLU A 537 -18.68 32.14 -26.49
C GLU A 537 -19.42 32.53 -25.21
N ALA A 538 -18.96 32.06 -24.08
CA ALA A 538 -19.29 32.60 -22.78
C ALA A 538 -18.09 33.45 -22.35
N SER A 539 -18.18 34.70 -22.76
CA SER A 539 -17.43 35.80 -22.16
C SER A 539 -17.58 35.79 -20.64
N SER A 540 -16.52 35.87 -19.96
CA SER A 540 -16.24 36.81 -18.87
C SER A 540 -15.13 36.26 -17.99
N VAL A 541 -14.08 37.02 -18.03
CA VAL A 541 -12.86 36.96 -17.21
C VAL A 541 -13.21 36.87 -15.75
N GLU A 542 -12.97 35.74 -15.13
CA GLU A 542 -12.86 35.69 -13.68
C GLU A 542 -11.45 35.33 -13.27
N ARG A 543 -11.00 36.11 -12.32
CA ARG A 543 -9.64 36.25 -11.76
C ARG A 543 -8.79 35.00 -11.81
N PHE A 544 -7.85 35.01 -12.71
CA PHE A 544 -6.82 34.02 -12.89
C PHE A 544 -5.57 34.42 -12.08
N SER A 545 -5.08 33.54 -11.24
CA SER A 545 -3.87 33.75 -10.45
C SER A 545 -2.88 32.62 -10.72
N VAL A 546 -1.61 32.99 -10.86
CA VAL A 546 -0.49 32.08 -11.12
C VAL A 546 0.52 32.22 -10.00
N TRP A 547 0.95 31.11 -9.46
CA TRP A 547 1.96 31.06 -8.40
C TRP A 547 3.13 30.17 -8.82
N THR A 548 4.35 30.57 -8.47
CA THR A 548 5.51 29.68 -8.54
C THR A 548 5.51 28.74 -7.34
N LEU A 549 6.26 27.64 -7.40
CA LEU A 549 6.44 26.73 -6.25
C LEU A 549 7.07 27.43 -5.02
N SER A 550 7.76 28.54 -5.24
CA SER A 550 8.31 29.37 -4.15
C SER A 550 7.30 30.34 -3.54
N GLY A 551 6.00 30.24 -3.92
CA GLY A 551 4.92 31.07 -3.38
C GLY A 551 4.84 32.49 -3.95
N HIS A 552 5.55 32.81 -5.03
CA HIS A 552 5.46 34.11 -5.67
C HIS A 552 4.33 34.16 -6.68
N GLN A 553 3.40 35.11 -6.50
CA GLN A 553 2.32 35.35 -7.45
C GLN A 553 2.86 36.08 -8.68
N GLN A 554 2.57 35.55 -9.87
CA GLN A 554 2.89 36.16 -11.15
C GLN A 554 1.62 36.73 -11.79
N LYS A 555 1.74 37.89 -12.46
CA LYS A 555 0.59 38.58 -13.07
C LYS A 555 0.59 38.34 -14.58
N TYR A 556 -0.48 37.67 -15.03
CA TYR A 556 -0.82 37.51 -16.44
C TYR A 556 -2.25 37.99 -16.67
N ARG A 557 -2.56 38.47 -17.88
CA ARG A 557 -3.88 39.02 -18.21
C ARG A 557 -4.97 37.97 -18.19
N ASN A 558 -4.66 36.77 -18.66
CA ASN A 558 -5.52 35.60 -18.66
C ASN A 558 -4.69 34.34 -18.89
N PHE A 559 -5.35 33.17 -18.93
CA PHE A 559 -4.67 31.89 -19.14
C PHE A 559 -3.92 31.80 -20.47
N ALA A 560 -4.45 32.38 -21.56
CA ALA A 560 -3.79 32.40 -22.87
C ALA A 560 -2.50 33.26 -22.85
N ASP A 561 -2.51 34.38 -22.12
CA ASP A 561 -1.37 35.24 -21.92
C ASP A 561 -0.26 34.50 -21.13
N TRP A 562 -0.63 33.80 -20.06
CA TRP A 562 0.28 32.94 -19.32
C TRP A 562 0.87 31.83 -20.19
N LYS A 563 0.01 31.10 -20.93
CA LYS A 563 0.47 30.07 -21.87
C LYS A 563 1.55 30.57 -22.82
N ARG A 564 1.41 31.80 -23.31
CA ARG A 564 2.30 32.36 -24.32
C ARG A 564 3.61 32.88 -23.72
N HIS A 565 3.57 33.50 -22.54
CA HIS A 565 4.67 34.31 -22.03
C HIS A 565 5.36 33.76 -20.77
N ALA A 566 4.76 32.84 -20.02
CA ALA A 566 5.44 32.27 -18.86
C ALA A 566 6.67 31.44 -19.28
N PRO A 567 7.80 31.57 -18.59
CA PRO A 567 8.96 30.75 -18.86
C PRO A 567 8.66 29.26 -18.51
N PRO A 568 9.48 28.30 -18.99
CA PRO A 568 9.39 26.92 -18.54
C PRO A 568 9.50 26.82 -17.01
N GLY A 569 8.66 25.99 -16.37
CA GLY A 569 8.63 25.87 -14.92
C GLY A 569 7.37 25.17 -14.42
N VAL A 570 7.31 24.96 -13.11
CA VAL A 570 6.14 24.41 -12.43
C VAL A 570 5.35 25.56 -11.81
N TYR A 571 4.03 25.57 -12.04
CA TYR A 571 3.13 26.63 -11.61
C TYR A 571 1.89 26.05 -10.95
N ILE A 572 1.35 26.78 -9.98
CA ILE A 572 0.03 26.53 -9.39
C ILE A 572 -0.93 27.57 -9.97
N LEU A 573 -1.98 27.12 -10.64
CA LEU A 573 -3.00 27.97 -11.24
C LEU A 573 -4.27 27.95 -10.39
N GLN A 574 -4.78 29.13 -10.05
CA GLN A 574 -6.02 29.31 -9.31
C GLN A 574 -6.98 30.17 -10.13
N GLY A 575 -8.28 29.80 -10.17
CA GLY A 575 -9.32 30.50 -10.95
C GLY A 575 -9.64 29.84 -12.30
N VAL A 576 -8.97 28.74 -12.64
CA VAL A 576 -9.48 27.70 -13.57
C VAL A 576 -10.22 26.70 -12.70
N PRO A 577 -11.28 25.99 -13.14
CA PRO A 577 -11.99 25.06 -12.28
C PRO A 577 -11.03 24.13 -11.52
N GLY A 578 -10.95 24.32 -10.21
CA GLY A 578 -9.96 23.71 -9.31
C GLY A 578 -8.60 24.40 -9.30
N VAL A 579 -7.82 24.18 -8.23
CA VAL A 579 -6.40 24.54 -8.15
C VAL A 579 -5.61 23.48 -8.93
N LYS A 580 -4.87 23.88 -9.96
CA LYS A 580 -4.07 22.95 -10.77
C LYS A 580 -2.59 23.26 -10.67
N LYS A 581 -1.78 22.24 -10.41
CA LYS A 581 -0.33 22.28 -10.62
C LYS A 581 -0.06 22.00 -12.09
N ILE A 582 0.61 22.89 -12.79
CA ILE A 582 0.93 22.71 -14.21
C ILE A 582 2.44 22.85 -14.43
N ILE A 583 3.01 21.91 -15.19
CA ILE A 583 4.39 21.97 -15.64
C ILE A 583 4.41 22.54 -17.05
N LYS A 584 5.12 23.66 -17.24
CA LYS A 584 5.36 24.25 -18.55
C LYS A 584 6.78 23.97 -19.00
N THR A 585 6.94 23.31 -20.14
CA THR A 585 8.22 23.17 -20.83
C THR A 585 8.34 24.24 -21.93
N SER A 586 9.49 24.33 -22.59
CA SER A 586 9.73 25.30 -23.66
C SER A 586 8.77 25.19 -24.86
N SER A 587 8.13 24.05 -25.05
CA SER A 587 7.22 23.78 -26.17
C SER A 587 5.90 23.09 -25.81
N HIS A 588 5.74 22.56 -24.59
CA HIS A 588 4.57 21.78 -24.19
C HIS A 588 4.12 22.13 -22.76
N PHE A 589 2.84 21.84 -22.47
CA PHE A 589 2.23 21.95 -21.15
C PHE A 589 1.92 20.55 -20.64
N TYR A 590 2.29 20.27 -19.40
CA TYR A 590 1.84 19.09 -18.68
C TYR A 590 1.01 19.54 -17.48
N PRO A 591 -0.21 19.00 -17.29
CA PRO A 591 -1.03 19.31 -16.11
C PRO A 591 -0.44 18.77 -14.83
#